data_81234a0db5d201c0dbe8c5f1c3d275e6
#
_entry.id   81234a0db5d201c0dbe8c5f1c3d275e6
#
_cell.length_a   1.000
_cell.length_b   1.000
_cell.length_c   1.000
_cell.angle_alpha   90.00
_cell.angle_beta   90.00
_cell.angle_gamma   90.00
#
_symmetry.space_group_name_H-M   'P 1'
#
loop_
_entity.id
_entity.type
_entity.pdbx_description
1 polymer ?
#
loop_
_entity_poly.entity_id
_entity_poly.type
_entity_poly.pdbx_seq_one_letter_code
_entity_poly.pdbx_strand_id
1 'polypeptide(L)'
;MLEQIKPGTVLVDISIDQGGCFETSKPTTHQDPTFLIDDILHYCVSNMPGAVPLTASESLNSVSLSYVQKLANNDLNLLLNEQDFKSGLNIMAGEFRHPSLIDII
;
A
#
# COMPACT_ATOMS: atom_id res chain seq x y z
N MET A 1 8.65 -21.21 -13.67
CA MET A 1 8.45 -21.20 -12.20
C MET A 1 7.08 -21.73 -11.80
N LEU A 2 5.98 -21.31 -12.44
CA LEU A 2 4.62 -21.81 -12.10
C LEU A 2 4.50 -23.35 -12.24
N GLU A 3 5.09 -23.94 -13.27
CA GLU A 3 5.12 -25.40 -13.50
C GLU A 3 5.68 -26.21 -12.32
N GLN A 4 6.42 -25.59 -11.41
CA GLN A 4 6.98 -26.22 -10.21
C GLN A 4 6.09 -26.06 -8.98
N ILE A 5 5.04 -25.28 -9.10
CA ILE A 5 4.07 -25.05 -8.03
C ILE A 5 2.98 -26.12 -8.12
N LYS A 6 2.55 -26.61 -6.96
CA LYS A 6 1.51 -27.63 -6.88
C LYS A 6 0.20 -27.09 -7.46
N PRO A 7 -0.46 -27.81 -8.40
CA PRO A 7 -1.78 -27.44 -8.88
C PRO A 7 -2.78 -27.19 -7.75
N GLY A 8 -3.63 -26.19 -7.91
CA GLY A 8 -4.56 -25.72 -6.88
C GLY A 8 -3.97 -24.77 -5.84
N THR A 9 -2.69 -24.39 -5.98
CA THR A 9 -2.10 -23.31 -5.14
C THR A 9 -2.79 -21.98 -5.45
N VAL A 10 -2.92 -21.14 -4.42
CA VAL A 10 -3.46 -19.79 -4.53
C VAL A 10 -2.32 -18.79 -4.36
N LEU A 11 -2.19 -17.88 -5.32
CA LEU A 11 -1.29 -16.73 -5.26
C LEU A 11 -2.11 -15.46 -5.01
N VAL A 12 -1.82 -14.76 -3.94
CA VAL A 12 -2.44 -13.47 -3.60
C VAL A 12 -1.41 -12.37 -3.78
N ASP A 13 -1.65 -11.49 -4.74
CA ASP A 13 -0.75 -10.37 -5.05
C ASP A 13 -1.25 -9.07 -4.44
N ILE A 14 -0.76 -8.77 -3.24
CA ILE A 14 -1.11 -7.54 -2.51
C ILE A 14 -0.40 -6.29 -3.06
N SER A 15 0.59 -6.45 -3.91
CA SER A 15 1.31 -5.34 -4.56
C SER A 15 0.80 -5.06 -5.97
N ILE A 16 -0.38 -5.56 -6.32
CA ILE A 16 -0.94 -5.42 -7.68
C ILE A 16 -1.06 -3.96 -8.13
N ASP A 17 -1.36 -3.04 -7.22
CA ASP A 17 -1.46 -1.60 -7.51
C ASP A 17 -0.12 -0.97 -7.91
N GLN A 18 0.99 -1.64 -7.58
CA GLN A 18 2.36 -1.22 -7.91
C GLN A 18 2.94 -2.03 -9.09
N GLY A 19 2.10 -2.75 -9.82
CA GLY A 19 2.49 -3.56 -10.96
C GLY A 19 2.56 -5.07 -10.70
N GLY A 20 2.36 -5.50 -9.45
CA GLY A 20 2.35 -6.90 -9.06
C GLY A 20 3.73 -7.51 -8.79
N CYS A 21 3.73 -8.65 -8.11
CA CYS A 21 4.94 -9.39 -7.72
C CYS A 21 5.30 -10.55 -8.66
N PHE A 22 4.38 -10.97 -9.51
CA PHE A 22 4.57 -12.12 -10.40
C PHE A 22 4.52 -11.68 -11.86
N GLU A 23 5.24 -12.35 -12.74
CA GLU A 23 5.18 -12.13 -14.20
C GLU A 23 3.76 -12.33 -14.76
N THR A 24 2.97 -13.16 -14.09
CA THR A 24 1.59 -13.49 -14.44
C THR A 24 0.56 -12.60 -13.79
N SER A 25 0.96 -11.65 -12.93
CA SER A 25 0.05 -10.74 -12.27
C SER A 25 -0.67 -9.84 -13.27
N LYS A 26 -1.98 -9.75 -13.15
CA LYS A 26 -2.82 -8.76 -13.84
C LYS A 26 -3.94 -8.30 -12.91
N PRO A 27 -4.26 -7.00 -12.90
CA PRO A 27 -5.31 -6.47 -12.05
C PRO A 27 -6.65 -7.17 -12.30
N THR A 28 -7.34 -7.49 -11.22
CA THR A 28 -8.70 -8.02 -11.20
C THR A 28 -9.63 -7.11 -10.40
N THR A 29 -10.91 -7.38 -10.39
CA THR A 29 -11.91 -6.56 -9.70
C THR A 29 -12.59 -7.37 -8.60
N HIS A 30 -13.31 -6.70 -7.70
CA HIS A 30 -14.11 -7.41 -6.68
C HIS A 30 -15.26 -8.24 -7.28
N GLN A 31 -15.73 -7.91 -8.50
CA GLN A 31 -16.76 -8.68 -9.21
C GLN A 31 -16.20 -9.93 -9.89
N ASP A 32 -14.97 -9.86 -10.39
CA ASP A 32 -14.25 -10.96 -11.03
C ASP A 32 -12.84 -11.04 -10.43
N PRO A 33 -12.70 -11.62 -9.22
CA PRO A 33 -11.53 -11.45 -8.40
C PRO A 33 -10.36 -12.37 -8.75
N THR A 34 -10.58 -13.43 -9.50
CA THR A 34 -9.60 -14.50 -9.69
C THR A 34 -9.48 -14.93 -11.15
N PHE A 35 -8.32 -15.48 -11.50
CA PHE A 35 -8.09 -16.18 -12.76
C PHE A 35 -7.12 -17.35 -12.56
N LEU A 36 -7.13 -18.30 -13.50
CA LEU A 36 -6.25 -19.47 -13.47
C LEU A 36 -5.18 -19.37 -14.55
N ILE A 37 -3.94 -19.73 -14.19
CA ILE A 37 -2.84 -20.02 -15.11
C ILE A 37 -2.13 -21.27 -14.60
N ASP A 38 -2.00 -22.29 -15.46
CA ASP A 38 -1.37 -23.57 -15.14
C ASP A 38 -1.92 -24.22 -13.85
N ASP A 39 -3.23 -24.20 -13.70
CA ASP A 39 -3.97 -24.67 -12.51
C ASP A 39 -3.60 -23.96 -11.20
N ILE A 40 -2.95 -22.79 -11.28
CA ILE A 40 -2.65 -21.92 -10.15
C ILE A 40 -3.65 -20.77 -10.12
N LEU A 41 -4.37 -20.62 -9.02
CA LEU A 41 -5.36 -19.57 -8.83
C LEU A 41 -4.66 -18.25 -8.46
N HIS A 42 -4.89 -17.21 -9.25
CA HIS A 42 -4.39 -15.86 -8.97
C HIS A 42 -5.51 -14.99 -8.41
N TYR A 43 -5.24 -14.29 -7.32
CA TYR A 43 -6.09 -13.25 -6.73
C TYR A 43 -5.31 -11.93 -6.74
N CYS A 44 -5.72 -11.01 -7.60
CA CYS A 44 -5.00 -9.77 -7.87
C CYS A 44 -5.94 -8.55 -7.84
N VAL A 45 -6.84 -8.52 -6.86
CA VAL A 45 -7.82 -7.44 -6.72
C VAL A 45 -7.13 -6.18 -6.19
N SER A 46 -7.25 -5.07 -6.94
CA SER A 46 -6.86 -3.75 -6.45
C SER A 46 -7.73 -3.34 -5.28
N ASN A 47 -7.13 -2.63 -4.30
CA ASN A 47 -7.83 -2.18 -3.11
C ASN A 47 -8.53 -3.30 -2.34
N MET A 48 -7.81 -4.37 -2.03
CA MET A 48 -8.32 -5.47 -1.19
C MET A 48 -8.97 -4.99 0.12
N PRO A 49 -8.46 -3.95 0.82
CA PRO A 49 -9.10 -3.39 2.00
C PRO A 49 -10.54 -2.94 1.77
N GLY A 50 -10.90 -2.56 0.55
CA GLY A 50 -12.27 -2.18 0.18
C GLY A 50 -13.31 -3.30 0.31
N ALA A 51 -12.87 -4.56 0.34
CA ALA A 51 -13.75 -5.71 0.60
C ALA A 51 -14.09 -5.90 2.11
N VAL A 52 -13.29 -5.30 2.99
CA VAL A 52 -13.43 -5.39 4.46
C VAL A 52 -13.27 -4.00 5.11
N PRO A 53 -14.10 -3.01 4.73
CA PRO A 53 -13.86 -1.61 5.00
C PRO A 53 -13.83 -1.27 6.50
N LEU A 54 -14.64 -1.91 7.32
CA LEU A 54 -14.63 -1.71 8.77
C LEU A 54 -13.28 -2.10 9.37
N THR A 55 -12.84 -3.34 9.14
CA THR A 55 -11.57 -3.86 9.65
C THR A 55 -10.38 -3.05 9.13
N ALA A 56 -10.40 -2.69 7.85
CA ALA A 56 -9.35 -1.90 7.24
C ALA A 56 -9.24 -0.49 7.86
N SER A 57 -10.38 0.17 8.08
CA SER A 57 -10.43 1.49 8.71
C SER A 57 -9.97 1.46 10.17
N GLU A 58 -10.41 0.48 10.95
CA GLU A 58 -9.97 0.29 12.34
C GLU A 58 -8.47 0.03 12.44
N SER A 59 -7.95 -0.84 11.56
CA SER A 59 -6.52 -1.15 11.49
C SER A 59 -5.69 0.08 11.14
N LEU A 60 -6.07 0.82 10.11
CA LEU A 60 -5.38 2.06 9.71
C LEU A 60 -5.44 3.11 10.82
N ASN A 61 -6.61 3.30 11.44
CA ASN A 61 -6.77 4.25 12.54
C ASN A 61 -5.89 3.89 13.74
N SER A 62 -5.78 2.61 14.07
CA SER A 62 -4.99 2.15 15.23
C SER A 62 -3.51 2.53 15.13
N VAL A 63 -2.94 2.55 13.93
CA VAL A 63 -1.53 2.92 13.71
C VAL A 63 -1.34 4.41 13.43
N SER A 64 -2.29 5.07 12.76
CA SER A 64 -2.16 6.48 12.38
C SER A 64 -2.52 7.46 13.50
N LEU A 65 -3.41 7.08 14.42
CA LEU A 65 -3.94 7.97 15.47
C LEU A 65 -2.84 8.60 16.33
N SER A 66 -1.81 7.84 16.69
CA SER A 66 -0.70 8.35 17.49
C SER A 66 0.08 9.46 16.78
N TYR A 67 0.27 9.37 15.47
CA TYR A 67 0.91 10.40 14.66
C TYR A 67 0.03 11.63 14.53
N VAL A 68 -1.28 11.45 14.33
CA VAL A 68 -2.25 12.56 14.28
C VAL A 68 -2.28 13.31 15.61
N GLN A 69 -2.30 12.60 16.73
CA GLN A 69 -2.27 13.21 18.07
C GLN A 69 -0.95 13.97 18.32
N LYS A 70 0.19 13.42 17.90
CA LYS A 70 1.47 14.12 17.99
C LYS A 70 1.45 15.42 17.18
N LEU A 71 0.97 15.38 15.92
CA LEU A 71 0.84 16.57 15.06
C LEU A 71 -0.08 17.63 15.67
N ALA A 72 -1.19 17.21 16.29
CA ALA A 72 -2.14 18.13 16.89
C ALA A 72 -1.64 18.83 18.18
N ASN A 73 -0.77 18.17 18.94
CA ASN A 73 -0.35 18.61 20.26
C ASN A 73 1.07 19.18 20.33
N ASN A 74 1.85 19.17 19.25
CA ASN A 74 3.23 19.63 19.27
C ASN A 74 3.51 20.65 18.15
N ASP A 75 4.59 21.43 18.34
CA ASP A 75 5.10 22.30 17.29
C ASP A 75 5.70 21.44 16.15
N LEU A 76 5.31 21.78 14.91
CA LEU A 76 5.78 21.04 13.72
C LEU A 76 7.30 21.04 13.59
N ASN A 77 7.98 22.17 13.92
CA ASN A 77 9.43 22.26 13.81
C ASN A 77 10.13 21.30 14.80
N LEU A 78 9.53 21.03 15.96
CA LEU A 78 10.05 20.02 16.89
C LEU A 78 9.88 18.61 16.33
N LEU A 79 8.71 18.32 15.77
CA LEU A 79 8.42 16.99 15.18
C LEU A 79 9.32 16.68 13.97
N LEU A 80 9.71 17.67 13.20
CA LEU A 80 10.62 17.49 12.06
C LEU A 80 12.05 17.10 12.46
N ASN A 81 12.39 17.07 13.75
CA ASN A 81 13.60 16.45 14.26
C ASN A 81 13.44 14.93 14.44
N GLU A 82 12.21 14.41 14.51
CA GLU A 82 11.93 12.97 14.51
C GLU A 82 11.99 12.43 13.07
N GLN A 83 12.73 11.33 12.87
CA GLN A 83 12.95 10.77 11.53
C GLN A 83 11.66 10.40 10.82
N ASP A 84 10.68 9.87 11.54
CA ASP A 84 9.39 9.43 10.98
C ASP A 84 8.63 10.61 10.36
N PHE A 85 8.55 11.74 11.06
CA PHE A 85 7.89 12.95 10.55
C PHE A 85 8.68 13.61 9.43
N LYS A 86 10.01 13.63 9.55
CA LYS A 86 10.88 14.19 8.53
C LYS A 86 10.78 13.41 7.21
N SER A 87 10.76 12.08 7.26
CA SER A 87 10.63 11.24 6.07
C SER A 87 9.24 11.28 5.43
N GLY A 88 8.20 11.60 6.21
CA GLY A 88 6.84 11.78 5.71
C GLY A 88 6.55 13.18 5.16
N LEU A 89 7.47 14.14 5.31
CA LEU A 89 7.24 15.50 4.86
C LEU A 89 7.44 15.64 3.35
N ASN A 90 6.36 15.75 2.62
CA ASN A 90 6.36 15.89 1.17
C ASN A 90 6.45 17.35 0.72
N ILE A 91 5.58 18.22 1.24
CA ILE A 91 5.48 19.63 0.85
C ILE A 91 5.34 20.49 2.12
N MET A 92 6.04 21.61 2.20
CA MET A 92 5.91 22.58 3.27
C MET A 92 6.07 24.00 2.72
N ALA A 93 5.13 24.87 3.05
CA ALA A 93 5.11 26.28 2.60
C ALA A 93 5.19 26.43 1.06
N GLY A 94 4.59 25.49 0.31
CA GLY A 94 4.60 25.49 -1.16
C GLY A 94 5.87 24.94 -1.80
N GLU A 95 6.83 24.47 -1.00
CA GLU A 95 8.08 23.89 -1.49
C GLU A 95 8.11 22.37 -1.32
N PHE A 96 8.62 21.66 -2.33
CA PHE A 96 8.88 20.23 -2.24
C PHE A 96 10.02 19.95 -1.26
N ARG A 97 9.81 19.01 -0.34
CA ARG A 97 10.78 18.66 0.72
C ARG A 97 11.28 17.22 0.60
N HIS A 98 10.46 16.32 0.06
CA HIS A 98 10.86 14.93 -0.11
C HIS A 98 11.67 14.75 -1.40
N PRO A 99 12.84 14.08 -1.37
CA PRO A 99 13.70 13.90 -2.55
C PRO A 99 12.98 13.29 -3.75
N SER A 100 12.12 12.28 -3.54
CA SER A 100 11.37 11.63 -4.61
C SER A 100 10.39 12.54 -5.36
N LEU A 101 10.05 13.71 -4.80
CA LEU A 101 9.21 14.71 -5.49
C LEU A 101 10.06 15.75 -6.22
N ILE A 102 11.28 16.01 -5.74
CA ILE A 102 12.21 16.97 -6.34
C ILE A 102 12.71 16.43 -7.69
N ASP A 103 12.93 15.13 -7.79
CA ASP A 103 13.49 14.47 -8.98
C ASP A 103 12.45 14.28 -10.12
N ILE A 104 11.16 14.58 -9.88
CA ILE A 104 10.07 14.42 -10.87
C ILE A 104 9.84 15.71 -11.70
N ILE A 105 10.33 16.84 -11.24
CA ILE A 105 10.17 18.17 -11.83
C ILE A 105 11.47 18.62 -12.48
#